data_2954defcbe5b15ef3b568be6c7e9a796
#
_entry.id   2954defcbe5b15ef3b568be6c7e9a796
#
_cell.length_a   1.000
_cell.length_b   1.000
_cell.length_c   1.000
_cell.angle_alpha   90.00
_cell.angle_beta   90.00
_cell.angle_gamma   90.00
#
_symmetry.space_group_name_H-M   'P 1'
#
loop_
_entity.id
_entity.type
_entity.pdbx_description
1 polymer ?
#
loop_
_entity_poly.entity_id
_entity_poly.type
_entity_poly.pdbx_seq_one_letter_code
_entity_poly.pdbx_strand_id
1 'polypeptide(L)'
;MWLLVVLDIIKKKRVSKKWVRRLARVKNSNSLAENRKARHDYFVEETIEAGIELVGTEVKSIRGGKCNLKDCYADVRNGEVFILNMHISPYEQGNIFNVDPLRARKLLLHKEQIGRLAGLVSRDGYTLVPLSLYLKNGRVKVALGICKGKKNYDKRDSMLEKAAKRDIERQMKASNRY
;
A
#
# COMPACT_ATOMS: atom_id res chain seq x y z
N MET A 1 27.17 21.49 25.44
CA MET A 1 26.43 21.77 24.19
C MET A 1 26.12 20.53 23.32
N TRP A 2 26.87 19.44 23.39
CA TRP A 2 26.65 18.20 22.61
C TRP A 2 25.51 17.32 23.13
N LEU A 3 25.23 17.34 24.43
CA LEU A 3 24.15 16.51 25.03
C LEU A 3 22.73 16.93 24.61
N LEU A 4 22.51 18.21 24.35
CA LEU A 4 21.20 18.72 23.91
C LEU A 4 20.84 18.31 22.49
N VAL A 5 21.83 18.25 21.58
CA VAL A 5 21.63 17.81 20.18
C VAL A 5 21.31 16.32 20.11
N VAL A 6 21.93 15.49 20.96
CA VAL A 6 21.66 14.06 21.02
C VAL A 6 20.26 13.76 21.60
N LEU A 7 19.78 14.56 22.56
CA LEU A 7 18.44 14.43 23.13
C LEU A 7 17.34 14.81 22.12
N ASP A 8 17.58 15.80 21.26
CA ASP A 8 16.64 16.17 20.20
C ASP A 8 16.55 15.13 19.08
N ILE A 9 17.67 14.48 18.73
CA ILE A 9 17.67 13.36 17.77
C ILE A 9 16.90 12.14 18.32
N ILE A 10 17.04 11.86 19.61
CA ILE A 10 16.32 10.77 20.28
C ILE A 10 14.83 11.08 20.41
N LYS A 11 14.44 12.32 20.68
CA LYS A 11 13.03 12.76 20.69
C LYS A 11 12.40 12.71 19.28
N LYS A 12 13.11 13.12 18.23
CA LYS A 12 12.66 12.98 16.83
C LYS A 12 12.42 11.52 16.41
N LYS A 13 13.30 10.59 16.82
CA LYS A 13 13.10 9.15 16.58
C LYS A 13 11.90 8.56 17.34
N ARG A 14 11.58 9.05 18.53
CA ARG A 14 10.38 8.61 19.29
C ARG A 14 9.07 9.07 18.68
N VAL A 15 9.02 10.28 18.15
CA VAL A 15 7.82 10.82 17.46
C VAL A 15 7.53 10.02 16.19
N SER A 16 8.57 9.63 15.41
CA SER A 16 8.38 8.85 14.19
C SER A 16 7.78 7.46 14.44
N LYS A 17 8.17 6.77 15.54
CA LYS A 17 7.61 5.46 15.90
C LYS A 17 6.14 5.50 16.33
N LYS A 18 5.70 6.59 16.96
CA LYS A 18 4.30 6.79 17.37
C LYS A 18 3.39 7.08 16.17
N TRP A 19 3.90 7.79 15.17
CA TRP A 19 3.22 8.05 13.90
C TRP A 19 3.12 6.78 13.03
N VAL A 20 4.18 6.01 12.91
CA VAL A 20 4.19 4.72 12.19
C VAL A 20 3.20 3.71 12.80
N ARG A 21 3.07 3.67 14.14
CA ARG A 21 2.05 2.82 14.80
C ARG A 21 0.60 3.27 14.57
N ARG A 22 0.36 4.57 14.36
CA ARG A 22 -0.98 5.11 14.11
C ARG A 22 -1.47 4.85 12.69
N LEU A 23 -0.56 4.81 11.71
CA LEU A 23 -0.85 4.47 10.31
C LEU A 23 -1.07 2.96 10.09
N ALA A 24 -0.49 2.11 10.93
CA ALA A 24 -0.64 0.65 10.83
C ALA A 24 -2.02 0.13 11.28
N ARG A 25 -2.94 0.97 11.75
CA ARG A 25 -4.21 0.57 12.37
C ARG A 25 -5.47 1.07 11.67
N VAL A 26 -5.36 1.52 10.44
CA VAL A 26 -6.55 1.77 9.63
C VAL A 26 -6.98 0.43 9.02
N LYS A 27 -7.66 -0.40 9.82
CA LYS A 27 -8.60 -1.37 9.27
C LYS A 27 -9.74 -0.55 8.68
N ASN A 28 -9.58 -0.10 7.44
CA ASN A 28 -10.67 0.54 6.72
C ASN A 28 -11.75 -0.51 6.49
N SER A 29 -12.86 -0.39 7.21
CA SER A 29 -14.09 -1.17 6.97
C SER A 29 -14.61 -1.03 5.52
N ASN A 30 -14.09 -0.08 4.76
CA ASN A 30 -14.40 0.21 3.37
C ASN A 30 -13.28 -0.23 2.39
N SER A 31 -12.41 -1.17 2.77
CA SER A 31 -11.39 -1.73 1.86
C SER A 31 -12.06 -2.59 0.80
N LEU A 32 -11.87 -2.23 -0.47
CA LEU A 32 -12.39 -2.95 -1.64
C LEU A 32 -11.44 -4.04 -2.11
N ALA A 33 -10.14 -3.81 -2.01
CA ALA A 33 -9.08 -4.78 -2.33
C ALA A 33 -7.82 -4.50 -1.52
N GLU A 34 -7.07 -5.56 -1.19
CA GLU A 34 -5.82 -5.47 -0.43
C GLU A 34 -4.73 -6.33 -1.08
N ASN A 35 -3.53 -5.75 -1.23
CA ASN A 35 -2.33 -6.45 -1.65
C ASN A 35 -1.60 -7.07 -0.44
N ARG A 36 -2.03 -8.28 -0.05
CA ARG A 36 -1.41 -8.99 1.08
C ARG A 36 0.04 -9.41 0.80
N LYS A 37 0.37 -9.67 -0.49
CA LYS A 37 1.71 -10.08 -0.91
C LYS A 37 2.72 -8.93 -0.77
N ALA A 38 2.30 -7.69 -0.99
CA ALA A 38 3.18 -6.53 -0.87
C ALA A 38 3.88 -6.45 0.50
N ARG A 39 3.15 -6.70 1.59
CA ARG A 39 3.71 -6.69 2.95
C ARG A 39 4.62 -7.89 3.26
N HIS A 40 4.51 -8.95 2.49
CA HIS A 40 5.40 -10.10 2.58
C HIS A 40 6.72 -9.81 1.87
N ASP A 41 6.66 -9.24 0.67
CA ASP A 41 7.80 -9.09 -0.22
C ASP A 41 8.58 -7.79 -0.01
N TYR A 42 7.95 -6.77 0.59
CA TYR A 42 8.52 -5.44 0.74
C TYR A 42 8.45 -4.93 2.18
N PHE A 43 9.43 -4.12 2.56
CA PHE A 43 9.35 -3.23 3.71
C PHE A 43 8.61 -1.96 3.26
N VAL A 44 7.46 -1.69 3.88
CA VAL A 44 6.69 -0.47 3.63
C VAL A 44 7.19 0.61 4.59
N GLU A 45 7.86 1.62 4.07
CA GLU A 45 8.39 2.72 4.87
C GLU A 45 7.34 3.82 5.06
N GLU A 46 6.67 4.19 3.98
CA GLU A 46 5.65 5.24 4.00
C GLU A 46 4.45 4.84 3.14
N THR A 47 3.28 5.39 3.45
CA THR A 47 2.06 5.20 2.67
C THR A 47 1.43 6.55 2.35
N ILE A 48 1.15 6.80 1.08
CA ILE A 48 0.53 8.02 0.57
C ILE A 48 -0.85 7.68 0.01
N GLU A 49 -1.84 8.53 0.29
CA GLU A 49 -3.17 8.45 -0.33
C GLU A 49 -3.11 9.08 -1.71
N ALA A 50 -3.55 8.35 -2.73
CA ALA A 50 -3.66 8.83 -4.10
C ALA A 50 -5.09 8.68 -4.62
N GLY A 51 -5.52 9.61 -5.49
CA GLY A 51 -6.68 9.39 -6.36
C GLY A 51 -6.30 8.45 -7.50
N ILE A 52 -7.29 7.89 -8.18
CA ILE A 52 -7.09 7.05 -9.36
C ILE A 52 -8.11 7.40 -10.44
N GLU A 53 -7.64 7.49 -11.68
CA GLU A 53 -8.47 7.73 -12.85
C GLU A 53 -9.07 6.42 -13.36
N LEU A 54 -10.40 6.30 -13.27
CA LEU A 54 -11.16 5.10 -13.63
C LEU A 54 -12.32 5.45 -14.55
N VAL A 55 -12.66 4.51 -15.43
CA VAL A 55 -13.89 4.56 -16.22
C VAL A 55 -15.07 4.04 -15.39
N GLY A 56 -16.29 4.42 -15.73
CA GLY A 56 -17.49 4.06 -14.95
C GLY A 56 -17.68 2.55 -14.77
N THR A 57 -17.36 1.74 -15.79
CA THR A 57 -17.42 0.27 -15.73
C THR A 57 -16.40 -0.30 -14.75
N GLU A 58 -15.19 0.24 -14.71
CA GLU A 58 -14.15 -0.14 -13.73
C GLU A 58 -14.56 0.18 -12.29
N VAL A 59 -15.16 1.35 -12.05
CA VAL A 59 -15.66 1.73 -10.72
C VAL A 59 -16.73 0.75 -10.23
N LYS A 60 -17.65 0.31 -11.12
CA LYS A 60 -18.68 -0.69 -10.79
C LYS A 60 -18.03 -2.04 -10.44
N SER A 61 -17.07 -2.51 -11.23
CA SER A 61 -16.32 -3.75 -10.97
C SER A 61 -15.55 -3.71 -9.66
N ILE A 62 -14.84 -2.61 -9.37
CA ILE A 62 -14.10 -2.44 -8.12
C ILE A 62 -15.04 -2.45 -6.90
N ARG A 63 -16.20 -1.77 -6.99
CA ARG A 63 -17.21 -1.81 -5.92
C ARG A 63 -17.78 -3.20 -5.71
N GLY A 64 -17.84 -4.01 -6.76
CA GLY A 64 -18.21 -5.44 -6.70
C GLY A 64 -17.06 -6.35 -6.22
N GLY A 65 -15.91 -5.79 -5.80
CA GLY A 65 -14.76 -6.56 -5.34
C GLY A 65 -14.01 -7.31 -6.45
N LYS A 66 -14.33 -7.03 -7.74
CA LYS A 66 -13.74 -7.72 -8.90
C LYS A 66 -12.43 -7.04 -9.36
N CYS A 67 -11.50 -6.82 -8.43
CA CYS A 67 -10.17 -6.29 -8.76
C CYS A 67 -9.06 -7.03 -8.01
N ASN A 68 -7.88 -7.11 -8.63
CA ASN A 68 -6.70 -7.77 -8.08
C ASN A 68 -5.50 -6.82 -8.10
N LEU A 69 -4.87 -6.67 -6.93
CA LEU A 69 -3.66 -5.85 -6.75
C LEU A 69 -2.38 -6.70 -6.67
N LYS A 70 -2.48 -8.00 -6.93
CA LYS A 70 -1.30 -8.87 -6.90
C LYS A 70 -0.36 -8.50 -8.05
N ASP A 71 0.95 -8.41 -7.73
CA ASP A 71 2.00 -8.10 -8.69
C ASP A 71 1.87 -6.74 -9.41
N CYS A 72 1.02 -5.84 -8.85
CA CYS A 72 0.91 -4.46 -9.31
C CYS A 72 2.06 -3.61 -8.77
N TYR A 73 2.49 -2.66 -9.54
CA TYR A 73 3.42 -1.61 -9.12
C TYR A 73 3.03 -0.27 -9.74
N ALA A 74 3.58 0.82 -9.20
CA ALA A 74 3.41 2.12 -9.80
C ALA A 74 4.75 2.64 -10.30
N ASP A 75 4.69 3.38 -11.41
CA ASP A 75 5.84 3.94 -12.08
C ASP A 75 5.61 5.43 -12.37
N VAL A 76 6.69 6.21 -12.34
CA VAL A 76 6.66 7.64 -12.65
C VAL A 76 7.13 7.84 -14.08
N ARG A 77 6.23 8.32 -14.95
CA ARG A 77 6.47 8.57 -16.37
C ARG A 77 6.05 9.98 -16.73
N ASN A 78 6.93 10.74 -17.34
CA ASN A 78 6.63 12.09 -17.84
C ASN A 78 5.99 13.03 -16.79
N GLY A 79 6.42 12.95 -15.54
CA GLY A 79 5.87 13.77 -14.46
C GLY A 79 4.47 13.34 -13.97
N GLU A 80 4.05 12.14 -14.30
CA GLU A 80 2.80 11.51 -13.85
C GLU A 80 3.08 10.14 -13.26
N VAL A 81 2.18 9.64 -12.42
CA VAL A 81 2.30 8.32 -11.79
C VAL A 81 1.22 7.40 -12.35
N PHE A 82 1.62 6.21 -12.79
CA PHE A 82 0.71 5.20 -13.33
C PHE A 82 0.81 3.90 -12.53
N ILE A 83 -0.33 3.27 -12.27
CA ILE A 83 -0.39 1.88 -11.80
C ILE A 83 -0.37 0.96 -13.02
N LEU A 84 0.51 -0.03 -12.97
CA LEU A 84 0.69 -1.07 -13.99
C LEU A 84 0.32 -2.43 -13.42
N ASN A 85 -0.09 -3.36 -14.29
CA ASN A 85 -0.47 -4.74 -13.95
C ASN A 85 -1.63 -4.87 -12.94
N MET A 86 -2.43 -3.82 -12.78
CA MET A 86 -3.63 -3.89 -11.95
C MET A 86 -4.76 -4.50 -12.77
N HIS A 87 -5.21 -5.69 -12.40
CA HIS A 87 -6.32 -6.35 -13.09
C HIS A 87 -7.66 -5.91 -12.49
N ILE A 88 -8.55 -5.40 -13.33
CA ILE A 88 -9.96 -5.14 -13.01
C ILE A 88 -10.80 -5.94 -14.00
N SER A 89 -11.62 -6.85 -13.48
CA SER A 89 -12.49 -7.68 -14.34
C SER A 89 -13.48 -6.80 -15.10
N PRO A 90 -13.81 -7.10 -16.36
CA PRO A 90 -14.84 -6.42 -17.09
C PRO A 90 -16.17 -6.44 -16.33
N TYR A 91 -16.93 -5.36 -16.44
CA TYR A 91 -18.27 -5.30 -15.86
C TYR A 91 -19.25 -6.05 -16.79
N GLU A 92 -19.96 -7.05 -16.26
CA GLU A 92 -20.81 -7.95 -17.04
C GLU A 92 -21.86 -7.22 -17.88
N GLN A 93 -22.39 -6.12 -17.36
CA GLN A 93 -23.39 -5.29 -18.03
C GLN A 93 -22.77 -4.11 -18.80
N GLY A 94 -21.43 -4.10 -18.98
CA GLY A 94 -20.71 -2.98 -19.59
C GLY A 94 -20.59 -3.05 -21.11
N ASN A 95 -20.84 -4.24 -21.70
CA ASN A 95 -20.76 -4.47 -23.15
C ASN A 95 -19.53 -3.77 -23.80
N ILE A 96 -19.78 -2.92 -24.80
CA ILE A 96 -18.79 -2.16 -25.56
C ILE A 96 -18.06 -1.08 -24.72
N PHE A 97 -18.58 -0.70 -23.56
CA PHE A 97 -17.96 0.29 -22.67
C PHE A 97 -16.91 -0.30 -21.72
N ASN A 98 -16.63 -1.59 -21.80
CA ASN A 98 -15.55 -2.22 -21.08
C ASN A 98 -14.21 -1.83 -21.74
N VAL A 99 -13.22 -1.57 -20.90
CA VAL A 99 -11.85 -1.26 -21.31
C VAL A 99 -10.93 -2.44 -20.97
N ASP A 100 -9.71 -2.41 -21.52
CA ASP A 100 -8.71 -3.44 -21.23
C ASP A 100 -8.54 -3.61 -19.69
N PRO A 101 -8.72 -4.84 -19.16
CA PRO A 101 -8.55 -5.16 -17.77
C PRO A 101 -7.20 -4.79 -17.17
N LEU A 102 -6.13 -4.79 -17.98
CA LEU A 102 -4.74 -4.55 -17.56
C LEU A 102 -4.20 -3.18 -17.94
N ARG A 103 -5.02 -2.28 -18.49
CA ARG A 103 -4.56 -0.96 -18.90
C ARG A 103 -3.80 -0.23 -17.77
N ALA A 104 -2.87 0.62 -18.14
CA ALA A 104 -2.24 1.55 -17.21
C ALA A 104 -3.26 2.57 -16.69
N ARG A 105 -3.26 2.85 -15.38
CA ARG A 105 -4.18 3.79 -14.73
C ARG A 105 -3.42 4.89 -14.05
N LYS A 106 -3.77 6.12 -14.40
CA LYS A 106 -3.14 7.32 -13.83
C LYS A 106 -3.55 7.50 -12.38
N LEU A 107 -2.57 7.80 -11.53
CA LEU A 107 -2.78 8.24 -10.16
C LEU A 107 -2.84 9.76 -10.08
N LEU A 108 -3.79 10.25 -9.31
CA LEU A 108 -3.99 11.68 -9.08
C LEU A 108 -3.29 12.07 -7.78
N LEU A 109 -2.14 12.72 -7.92
CA LEU A 109 -1.26 13.20 -6.87
C LEU A 109 -0.89 14.66 -7.11
N HIS A 110 -0.47 15.37 -6.07
CA HIS A 110 0.06 16.72 -6.21
C HIS A 110 1.45 16.69 -6.86
N LYS A 111 1.81 17.74 -7.63
CA LYS A 111 3.09 17.84 -8.34
C LYS A 111 4.30 17.65 -7.42
N GLU A 112 4.25 18.22 -6.22
CA GLU A 112 5.30 18.07 -5.20
C GLU A 112 5.49 16.61 -4.78
N GLN A 113 4.37 15.88 -4.57
CA GLN A 113 4.40 14.46 -4.24
C GLN A 113 5.01 13.64 -5.38
N ILE A 114 4.64 13.94 -6.63
CA ILE A 114 5.19 13.26 -7.81
C ILE A 114 6.70 13.49 -7.92
N GLY A 115 7.17 14.73 -7.75
CA GLY A 115 8.59 15.05 -7.76
C GLY A 115 9.38 14.32 -6.67
N ARG A 116 8.81 14.25 -5.44
CA ARG A 116 9.38 13.48 -4.35
C ARG A 116 9.46 11.99 -4.68
N LEU A 117 8.37 11.39 -5.19
CA LEU A 117 8.32 9.98 -5.57
C LEU A 117 9.32 9.64 -6.67
N ALA A 118 9.43 10.50 -7.70
CA ALA A 118 10.42 10.34 -8.76
C ALA A 118 11.85 10.30 -8.22
N GLY A 119 12.18 11.18 -7.27
CA GLY A 119 13.47 11.21 -6.60
C GLY A 119 13.77 9.93 -5.83
N LEU A 120 12.81 9.44 -5.04
CA LEU A 120 12.95 8.21 -4.25
C LEU A 120 13.13 6.96 -5.13
N VAL A 121 12.36 6.85 -6.21
CA VAL A 121 12.48 5.72 -7.15
C VAL A 121 13.84 5.74 -7.85
N SER A 122 14.28 6.91 -8.35
CA SER A 122 15.50 7.02 -9.17
C SER A 122 16.78 6.94 -8.37
N ARG A 123 16.84 7.54 -7.16
CA ARG A 123 18.08 7.69 -6.37
C ARG A 123 18.24 6.60 -5.33
N ASP A 124 17.16 6.24 -4.65
CA ASP A 124 17.20 5.40 -3.45
C ASP A 124 16.71 3.97 -3.71
N GLY A 125 16.37 3.64 -4.96
CA GLY A 125 15.93 2.30 -5.38
C GLY A 125 14.64 1.84 -4.72
N TYR A 126 13.75 2.78 -4.36
CA TYR A 126 12.41 2.45 -3.86
C TYR A 126 11.50 1.96 -4.97
N THR A 127 10.56 1.11 -4.60
CA THR A 127 9.48 0.64 -5.47
C THR A 127 8.15 1.15 -4.94
N LEU A 128 7.31 1.66 -5.83
CA LEU A 128 5.97 2.11 -5.48
C LEU A 128 4.99 0.97 -5.67
N VAL A 129 4.34 0.53 -4.59
CA VAL A 129 3.43 -0.62 -4.62
C VAL A 129 2.05 -0.22 -4.08
N PRO A 130 0.96 -0.44 -4.85
CA PRO A 130 -0.39 -0.25 -4.33
C PRO A 130 -0.67 -1.29 -3.23
N LEU A 131 -1.00 -0.82 -2.03
CA LEU A 131 -1.25 -1.65 -0.86
C LEU A 131 -2.72 -2.01 -0.71
N SER A 132 -3.61 -1.06 -0.95
CA SER A 132 -5.05 -1.26 -0.88
C SER A 132 -5.83 -0.25 -1.69
N LEU A 133 -7.04 -0.65 -2.10
CA LEU A 133 -8.07 0.22 -2.64
C LEU A 133 -9.18 0.36 -1.61
N TYR A 134 -9.72 1.55 -1.44
CA TYR A 134 -10.81 1.82 -0.52
C TYR A 134 -11.69 2.96 -1.02
N LEU A 135 -12.92 3.03 -0.48
CA LEU A 135 -13.83 4.14 -0.73
C LEU A 135 -13.64 5.24 0.32
N LYS A 136 -13.50 6.48 -0.14
CA LYS A 136 -13.49 7.68 0.70
C LYS A 136 -14.35 8.73 0.03
N ASN A 137 -15.38 9.19 0.72
CA ASN A 137 -16.36 10.16 0.20
C ASN A 137 -16.94 9.75 -1.17
N GLY A 138 -17.30 8.46 -1.34
CA GLY A 138 -17.84 7.91 -2.58
C GLY A 138 -16.85 7.73 -3.73
N ARG A 139 -15.58 8.13 -3.55
CA ARG A 139 -14.51 8.01 -4.55
C ARG A 139 -13.56 6.88 -4.21
N VAL A 140 -13.08 6.17 -5.23
CA VAL A 140 -12.04 5.15 -5.07
C VAL A 140 -10.70 5.84 -4.82
N LYS A 141 -10.02 5.43 -3.76
CA LYS A 141 -8.68 5.89 -3.39
C LYS A 141 -7.72 4.70 -3.30
N VAL A 142 -6.46 4.98 -3.53
CA VAL A 142 -5.36 4.02 -3.45
C VAL A 142 -4.44 4.40 -2.30
N ALA A 143 -4.13 3.43 -1.44
CA ALA A 143 -3.01 3.55 -0.51
C ALA A 143 -1.75 3.10 -1.24
N LEU A 144 -0.92 4.05 -1.67
CA LEU A 144 0.34 3.80 -2.36
C LEU A 144 1.47 3.70 -1.34
N GLY A 145 2.15 2.55 -1.28
CA GLY A 145 3.30 2.32 -0.41
C GLY A 145 4.61 2.67 -1.11
N ILE A 146 5.47 3.39 -0.41
CA ILE A 146 6.89 3.55 -0.75
C ILE A 146 7.62 2.40 -0.09
N CYS A 147 8.16 1.50 -0.88
CA CYS A 147 8.59 0.19 -0.43
C CYS A 147 10.04 -0.11 -0.83
N LYS A 148 10.74 -0.87 0.02
CA LYS A 148 12.05 -1.44 -0.28
C LYS A 148 11.95 -2.96 -0.32
N GLY A 149 12.52 -3.59 -1.34
CA GLY A 149 12.49 -5.04 -1.51
C GLY A 149 13.16 -5.77 -0.34
N LYS A 150 12.52 -6.81 0.18
CA LYS A 150 13.09 -7.70 1.20
C LYS A 150 14.02 -8.71 0.56
N LYS A 151 15.18 -8.95 1.19
CA LYS A 151 16.06 -10.07 0.84
C LYS A 151 15.42 -11.40 1.29
N ASN A 152 15.86 -12.51 0.72
CA ASN A 152 15.27 -13.82 1.02
C ASN A 152 15.37 -14.21 2.50
N TYR A 153 16.42 -13.83 3.19
CA TYR A 153 16.56 -14.10 4.62
C TYR A 153 15.56 -13.26 5.45
N ASP A 154 15.36 -11.97 5.14
CA ASP A 154 14.36 -11.11 5.80
C ASP A 154 12.93 -11.66 5.67
N LYS A 155 12.63 -12.31 4.53
CA LYS A 155 11.35 -12.98 4.31
C LYS A 155 11.16 -14.16 5.24
N ARG A 156 12.20 -14.97 5.45
CA ARG A 156 12.17 -16.12 6.36
C ARG A 156 11.98 -15.67 7.80
N ASP A 157 12.75 -14.69 8.26
CA ASP A 157 12.63 -14.14 9.61
C ASP A 157 11.25 -13.54 9.88
N SER A 158 10.71 -12.79 8.92
CA SER A 158 9.36 -12.25 9.04
C SER A 158 8.25 -13.32 9.04
N MET A 159 8.47 -14.48 8.45
CA MET A 159 7.56 -15.63 8.55
C MET A 159 7.64 -16.32 9.89
N LEU A 160 8.85 -16.52 10.42
CA LEU A 160 9.06 -17.10 11.75
C LEU A 160 8.45 -16.23 12.85
N GLU A 161 8.64 -14.91 12.82
CA GLU A 161 8.00 -13.99 13.75
C GLU A 161 6.46 -14.06 13.70
N LYS A 162 5.90 -14.14 12.49
CA LYS A 162 4.44 -14.28 12.33
C LYS A 162 3.93 -15.62 12.84
N ALA A 163 4.67 -16.71 12.65
CA ALA A 163 4.32 -18.03 13.17
C ALA A 163 4.34 -18.02 14.69
N ALA A 164 5.44 -17.58 15.30
CA ALA A 164 5.58 -17.47 16.76
C ALA A 164 4.46 -16.61 17.39
N LYS A 165 4.14 -15.47 16.78
CA LYS A 165 3.05 -14.61 17.25
C LYS A 165 1.68 -15.27 17.20
N ARG A 166 1.39 -16.06 16.14
CA ARG A 166 0.14 -16.82 16.05
C ARG A 166 0.05 -17.91 17.13
N ASP A 167 1.16 -18.56 17.42
CA ASP A 167 1.20 -19.62 18.44
C ASP A 167 0.99 -19.03 19.84
N ILE A 168 1.60 -17.90 20.14
CA ILE A 168 1.35 -17.17 21.40
C ILE A 168 -0.13 -16.74 21.50
N GLU A 169 -0.71 -16.18 20.42
CA GLU A 169 -2.13 -15.80 20.40
C GLU A 169 -3.07 -17.00 20.59
N ARG A 170 -2.71 -18.19 20.06
CA ARG A 170 -3.47 -19.44 20.27
C ARG A 170 -3.40 -19.89 21.72
N GLN A 171 -2.21 -19.89 22.31
CA GLN A 171 -2.01 -20.26 23.72
C GLN A 171 -2.76 -19.33 24.67
N MET A 172 -2.69 -18.00 24.45
CA MET A 172 -3.45 -17.02 25.23
C MET A 172 -4.97 -17.21 25.11
N LYS A 173 -5.47 -17.53 23.91
CA LYS A 173 -6.90 -17.82 23.73
C LYS A 173 -7.33 -19.15 24.38
N ALA A 174 -6.45 -20.12 24.45
CA ALA A 174 -6.70 -21.39 25.11
C ALA A 174 -6.74 -21.22 26.65
N SER A 175 -5.80 -20.44 27.21
CA SER A 175 -5.75 -20.18 28.67
C SER A 175 -6.90 -19.31 29.19
N ASN A 176 -7.47 -18.41 28.34
CA ASN A 176 -8.62 -17.58 28.72
C ASN A 176 -9.99 -18.30 28.60
N ARG A 177 -10.02 -19.58 28.25
CA ARG A 177 -11.24 -20.39 28.18
C ARG A 177 -11.51 -21.22 29.45
N TYR A 178 -10.62 -21.15 30.39
CA TYR A 178 -10.74 -21.71 31.74
C TYR A 178 -10.87 -20.57 32.76
#